data_162070b05644666c47ab8e2860fc4fdf
#
_entry.id   162070b05644666c47ab8e2860fc4fdf
#
_cell.length_a   1.000
_cell.length_b   1.000
_cell.length_c   1.000
_cell.angle_alpha   90.00
_cell.angle_beta   90.00
_cell.angle_gamma   90.00
#
_symmetry.space_group_name_H-M   'P 1'
#
loop_
_entity.id
_entity.type
_entity.pdbx_description
1 polymer ?
#
loop_
_entity_poly.entity_id
_entity_poly.type
_entity_poly.pdbx_seq_one_letter_code
_entity_poly.pdbx_strand_id
1 'polypeptide(L)'
;SNLINVNLKKSTILDLYSGTGSFGLESLSRGSKKITFVEKDVTLVEILNKNLVALSAKEKATIFLGEVSNFLKKKQIEKFDILFLDPPFISENLIKDLKLIRQRKIFNKNHILIIHRERKSNDNINEIINTIIVKTYGRSRIVFAKFLD
;
A
#
# COMPACT_ATOMS: atom_id res chain seq x y z
N SER A 1 -16.16 -2.11 2.09
CA SER A 1 -15.21 -2.62 3.04
C SER A 1 -14.85 -1.59 4.09
N ASN A 2 -14.85 -2.02 5.33
CA ASN A 2 -14.55 -1.16 6.49
C ASN A 2 -13.08 -0.71 6.55
N LEU A 3 -12.25 -1.20 5.67
CA LEU A 3 -10.87 -0.75 5.55
C LEU A 3 -10.78 0.71 5.14
N ILE A 4 -11.86 1.24 4.55
CA ILE A 4 -11.77 2.51 3.85
C ILE A 4 -12.73 3.53 4.40
N ASN A 5 -12.52 3.93 5.63
CA ASN A 5 -13.07 5.18 6.15
C ASN A 5 -12.11 6.36 5.86
N VAL A 6 -11.24 6.18 4.88
CA VAL A 6 -10.31 7.21 4.42
C VAL A 6 -10.88 7.82 3.16
N ASN A 7 -10.74 9.13 3.02
CA ASN A 7 -11.17 9.81 1.80
C ASN A 7 -10.26 9.45 0.64
N LEU A 8 -10.73 8.56 -0.24
CA LEU A 8 -9.97 8.09 -1.38
C LEU A 8 -10.11 8.97 -2.62
N LYS A 9 -11.10 9.86 -2.63
CA LYS A 9 -11.36 10.69 -3.80
C LYS A 9 -10.15 11.54 -4.16
N LYS A 10 -9.76 11.47 -5.43
CA LYS A 10 -8.63 12.22 -5.99
C LYS A 10 -7.27 11.90 -5.36
N SER A 11 -7.16 10.79 -4.62
CA SER A 11 -5.91 10.37 -4.01
C SER A 11 -5.02 9.64 -4.99
N THR A 12 -3.72 9.82 -4.83
CA THR A 12 -2.69 8.99 -5.45
C THR A 12 -2.27 7.92 -4.45
N ILE A 13 -2.28 6.67 -4.89
CA ILE A 13 -2.13 5.52 -4.00
C ILE A 13 -0.96 4.64 -4.43
N LEU A 14 -0.18 4.20 -3.44
CA LEU A 14 0.83 3.17 -3.61
C LEU A 14 0.36 1.90 -2.91
N ASP A 15 0.18 0.83 -3.66
CA ASP A 15 -0.23 -0.48 -3.16
C ASP A 15 0.96 -1.42 -3.24
N LEU A 16 1.64 -1.61 -2.12
CA LEU A 16 2.79 -2.51 -2.00
C LEU A 16 2.32 -3.90 -1.60
N TYR A 17 2.90 -4.92 -2.23
CA TYR A 17 2.47 -6.32 -2.07
C TYR A 17 1.04 -6.51 -2.57
N SER A 18 0.77 -6.03 -3.78
CA SER A 18 -0.60 -5.87 -4.29
C SER A 18 -1.40 -7.15 -4.47
N GLY A 19 -0.74 -8.27 -4.73
CA GLY A 19 -1.45 -9.50 -5.07
C GLY A 19 -2.30 -9.30 -6.32
N THR A 20 -3.56 -9.70 -6.26
CA THR A 20 -4.54 -9.49 -7.35
C THR A 20 -5.17 -8.10 -7.33
N GLY A 21 -4.73 -7.23 -6.42
CA GLY A 21 -5.08 -5.81 -6.42
C GLY A 21 -6.33 -5.42 -5.65
N SER A 22 -6.81 -6.25 -4.72
CA SER A 22 -8.09 -6.01 -4.04
C SER A 22 -8.23 -4.61 -3.43
N PHE A 23 -7.21 -4.16 -2.70
CA PHE A 23 -7.25 -2.83 -2.08
C PHE A 23 -7.29 -1.72 -3.14
N GLY A 24 -6.38 -1.77 -4.11
CA GLY A 24 -6.27 -0.73 -5.13
C GLY A 24 -7.48 -0.68 -6.06
N LEU A 25 -8.02 -1.85 -6.42
CA LEU A 25 -9.21 -1.92 -7.27
C LEU A 25 -10.42 -1.32 -6.55
N GLU A 26 -10.61 -1.60 -5.27
CA GLU A 26 -11.63 -0.99 -4.44
C GLU A 26 -11.45 0.53 -4.39
N SER A 27 -10.22 0.97 -4.23
CA SER A 27 -9.88 2.40 -4.19
C SER A 27 -10.22 3.11 -5.50
N LEU A 28 -9.95 2.47 -6.63
CA LEU A 28 -10.33 3.02 -7.95
C LEU A 28 -11.84 3.14 -8.08
N SER A 29 -12.57 2.14 -7.60
CA SER A 29 -14.04 2.16 -7.60
C SER A 29 -14.60 3.31 -6.75
N ARG A 30 -13.84 3.76 -5.76
CA ARG A 30 -14.23 4.84 -4.86
C ARG A 30 -13.70 6.22 -5.28
N GLY A 31 -13.09 6.31 -6.45
CA GLY A 31 -12.72 7.59 -7.04
C GLY A 31 -11.28 8.04 -6.81
N SER A 32 -10.36 7.13 -6.47
CA SER A 32 -8.95 7.50 -6.42
C SER A 32 -8.48 7.96 -7.79
N LYS A 33 -7.51 8.86 -7.80
CA LYS A 33 -7.02 9.47 -9.02
C LYS A 33 -6.13 8.52 -9.81
N LYS A 34 -5.23 7.86 -9.12
CA LYS A 34 -4.18 7.05 -9.74
C LYS A 34 -3.62 6.07 -8.73
N ILE A 35 -3.29 4.87 -9.17
CA ILE A 35 -2.67 3.87 -8.31
C ILE A 35 -1.43 3.29 -8.96
N THR A 36 -0.40 3.11 -8.15
CA THR A 36 0.78 2.32 -8.50
C THR A 36 0.72 1.02 -7.70
N PHE A 37 0.69 -0.09 -8.40
CA PHE A 37 0.72 -1.44 -7.82
C PHE A 37 2.12 -1.99 -7.91
N VAL A 38 2.59 -2.62 -6.85
CA VAL A 38 3.87 -3.32 -6.83
C VAL A 38 3.62 -4.79 -6.45
N GLU A 39 3.96 -5.69 -7.35
CA GLU A 39 3.78 -7.12 -7.17
C GLU A 39 4.87 -7.88 -7.91
N LYS A 40 5.47 -8.89 -7.29
CA LYS A 40 6.55 -9.68 -7.90
C LYS A 40 6.08 -10.92 -8.65
N ASP A 41 4.90 -11.40 -8.35
CA ASP A 41 4.36 -12.64 -8.92
C ASP A 41 3.68 -12.36 -10.26
N VAL A 42 4.24 -12.93 -11.33
CA VAL A 42 3.74 -12.74 -12.70
C VAL A 42 2.28 -13.17 -12.83
N THR A 43 1.91 -14.29 -12.22
CA THR A 43 0.54 -14.80 -12.29
C THR A 43 -0.45 -13.85 -11.63
N LEU A 44 -0.09 -13.31 -10.48
CA LEU A 44 -0.94 -12.34 -9.78
C LEU A 44 -1.07 -11.04 -10.57
N VAL A 45 0.01 -10.60 -11.21
CA VAL A 45 -0.03 -9.41 -12.06
C VAL A 45 -0.92 -9.62 -13.28
N GLU A 46 -0.93 -10.81 -13.87
CA GLU A 46 -1.84 -11.13 -14.97
C GLU A 46 -3.30 -11.01 -14.54
N ILE A 47 -3.63 -11.50 -13.34
CA ILE A 47 -4.98 -11.40 -12.78
C ILE A 47 -5.32 -9.93 -12.50
N LEU A 48 -4.39 -9.19 -11.92
CA LEU A 48 -4.55 -7.76 -11.67
C LEU A 48 -4.85 -7.00 -12.96
N ASN A 49 -4.11 -7.27 -14.02
CA ASN A 49 -4.37 -6.66 -15.33
C ASN A 49 -5.78 -6.95 -15.85
N LYS A 50 -6.22 -8.20 -15.73
CA LYS A 50 -7.57 -8.57 -16.15
C LYS A 50 -8.63 -7.83 -15.34
N ASN A 51 -8.42 -7.69 -14.03
CA ASN A 51 -9.34 -6.97 -13.15
C ASN A 51 -9.39 -5.48 -13.51
N LEU A 52 -8.25 -4.87 -13.83
CA LEU A 52 -8.20 -3.46 -14.25
C LEU A 52 -8.94 -3.23 -15.54
N VAL A 53 -8.79 -4.13 -16.51
CA VAL A 53 -9.53 -4.05 -17.78
C VAL A 53 -11.03 -4.19 -17.53
N ALA A 54 -11.43 -5.14 -16.70
CA ALA A 54 -12.84 -5.36 -16.37
C ALA A 54 -13.49 -4.14 -15.72
N LEU A 55 -12.73 -3.36 -14.96
CA LEU A 55 -13.21 -2.11 -14.32
C LEU A 55 -13.05 -0.88 -15.22
N SER A 56 -12.52 -1.04 -16.42
CA SER A 56 -12.17 0.09 -17.31
C SER A 56 -11.26 1.11 -16.61
N ALA A 57 -10.33 0.61 -15.80
CA ALA A 57 -9.48 1.46 -14.96
C ALA A 57 -7.99 1.38 -15.31
N LYS A 58 -7.64 0.73 -16.41
CA LYS A 58 -6.25 0.51 -16.81
C LYS A 58 -5.43 1.79 -16.92
N GLU A 59 -6.03 2.85 -17.41
CA GLU A 59 -5.36 4.13 -17.60
C GLU A 59 -5.00 4.85 -16.30
N LYS A 60 -5.66 4.50 -15.20
CA LYS A 60 -5.39 5.07 -13.87
C LYS A 60 -4.37 4.25 -13.08
N ALA A 61 -3.88 3.16 -13.65
CA ALA A 61 -3.02 2.23 -12.94
C ALA A 61 -1.64 2.13 -13.59
N THR A 62 -0.64 2.06 -12.73
CA THR A 62 0.72 1.70 -13.12
C THR A 62 1.08 0.43 -12.35
N ILE A 63 1.64 -0.56 -13.01
CA ILE A 63 2.05 -1.81 -12.38
C ILE A 63 3.57 -1.95 -12.48
N PHE A 64 4.21 -2.12 -11.33
CA PHE A 64 5.61 -2.47 -11.25
C PHE A 64 5.70 -3.97 -10.93
N LEU A 65 6.12 -4.76 -11.92
CA LEU A 65 6.36 -6.19 -11.72
C LEU A 65 7.76 -6.38 -11.16
N GLY A 66 7.86 -6.66 -9.87
CA GLY A 66 9.14 -6.84 -9.21
C GLY A 66 9.01 -6.79 -7.69
N GLU A 67 10.16 -6.89 -7.04
CA GLU A 67 10.27 -6.80 -5.59
C GLU A 67 9.97 -5.38 -5.09
N VAL A 68 9.32 -5.28 -3.94
CA VAL A 68 9.07 -3.99 -3.30
C VAL A 68 10.36 -3.23 -3.07
N SER A 69 11.41 -3.91 -2.60
CA SER A 69 12.71 -3.27 -2.39
C SER A 69 13.28 -2.63 -3.66
N ASN A 70 13.10 -3.27 -4.79
CA ASN A 70 13.56 -2.73 -6.07
C ASN A 70 12.75 -1.51 -6.49
N PHE A 71 11.44 -1.54 -6.28
CA PHE A 71 10.59 -0.39 -6.54
C PHE A 71 11.03 0.80 -5.69
N LEU A 72 11.23 0.59 -4.39
CA LEU A 72 11.59 1.65 -3.45
C LEU A 72 12.98 2.23 -3.69
N LYS A 73 13.82 1.53 -4.45
CA LYS A 73 15.17 1.99 -4.82
C LYS A 73 15.24 2.65 -6.19
N LYS A 74 14.12 2.78 -6.88
CA LYS A 74 14.11 3.45 -8.20
C LYS A 74 14.67 4.85 -8.07
N LYS A 75 15.35 5.29 -9.12
CA LYS A 75 16.00 6.61 -9.13
C LYS A 75 15.01 7.74 -8.92
N GLN A 76 13.83 7.64 -9.53
CA GLN A 76 12.75 8.61 -9.37
C GLN A 76 11.48 7.89 -9.00
N ILE A 77 10.84 8.35 -7.93
CA ILE A 77 9.56 7.86 -7.45
C ILE A 77 8.69 9.07 -7.13
N GLU A 78 7.43 9.03 -7.54
CA GLU A 78 6.47 10.05 -7.16
C GLU A 78 6.10 9.93 -5.68
N LYS A 79 5.42 10.92 -5.14
CA LYS A 79 4.90 10.91 -3.77
C LYS A 79 3.43 10.51 -3.78
N PHE A 80 3.00 9.85 -2.71
CA PHE A 80 1.66 9.29 -2.62
C PHE A 80 0.90 9.88 -1.44
N ASP A 81 -0.42 9.94 -1.60
CA ASP A 81 -1.34 10.37 -0.53
C ASP A 81 -1.68 9.21 0.39
N ILE A 82 -1.77 8.00 -0.17
CA ILE A 82 -2.08 6.80 0.59
C ILE A 82 -1.08 5.71 0.22
N LEU A 83 -0.49 5.10 1.24
CA LEU A 83 0.44 3.99 1.08
C LEU A 83 -0.13 2.78 1.82
N PHE A 84 -0.37 1.71 1.08
CA PHE A 84 -0.91 0.47 1.63
C PHE A 84 0.15 -0.63 1.58
N LEU A 85 0.40 -1.27 2.72
CA LEU A 85 1.33 -2.39 2.83
C LEU A 85 0.61 -3.60 3.41
N ASP A 86 0.65 -4.70 2.66
CA ASP A 86 0.15 -6.00 3.11
C ASP A 86 1.24 -7.06 2.89
N PRO A 87 2.38 -6.94 3.63
CA PRO A 87 3.50 -7.85 3.44
C PRO A 87 3.17 -9.27 3.93
N PRO A 88 3.89 -10.29 3.42
CA PRO A 88 3.74 -11.64 3.92
C PRO A 88 3.94 -11.70 5.43
N PHE A 89 3.27 -12.62 6.08
CA PHE A 89 3.23 -12.82 7.51
C PHE A 89 4.58 -12.84 8.17
N ILE A 90 5.52 -13.65 7.66
CA ILE A 90 6.88 -13.78 8.16
C ILE A 90 7.74 -12.89 7.29
N SER A 91 7.73 -11.60 7.59
CA SER A 91 8.51 -10.67 6.81
C SER A 91 9.23 -9.67 7.70
N GLU A 92 10.55 -9.79 7.71
CA GLU A 92 11.41 -8.74 8.27
C GLU A 92 11.43 -7.51 7.36
N ASN A 93 10.83 -7.62 6.18
CA ASN A 93 10.85 -6.58 5.17
C ASN A 93 10.00 -5.37 5.54
N LEU A 94 8.97 -5.54 6.37
CA LEU A 94 8.11 -4.43 6.76
C LEU A 94 8.92 -3.27 7.34
N ILE A 95 9.79 -3.54 8.30
CA ILE A 95 10.59 -2.49 8.93
C ILE A 95 11.55 -1.85 7.92
N LYS A 96 12.21 -2.67 7.10
CA LYS A 96 13.11 -2.17 6.06
C LYS A 96 12.38 -1.27 5.06
N ASP A 97 11.21 -1.71 4.62
CA ASP A 97 10.39 -0.95 3.67
C ASP A 97 9.94 0.38 4.26
N LEU A 98 9.43 0.37 5.48
CA LEU A 98 8.99 1.59 6.16
C LEU A 98 10.15 2.58 6.35
N LYS A 99 11.32 2.08 6.75
CA LYS A 99 12.51 2.94 6.89
C LYS A 99 12.91 3.57 5.56
N LEU A 100 12.87 2.80 4.48
CA LEU A 100 13.26 3.29 3.16
C LEU A 100 12.24 4.30 2.61
N ILE A 101 10.96 4.03 2.78
CA ILE A 101 9.90 4.97 2.39
C ILE A 101 10.07 6.29 3.12
N ARG A 102 10.30 6.24 4.43
CA ARG A 102 10.51 7.44 5.25
C ARG A 102 11.78 8.18 4.83
N GLN A 103 12.87 7.50 4.65
CA GLN A 103 14.16 8.08 4.24
C GLN A 103 14.02 8.81 2.90
N ARG A 104 13.32 8.22 1.95
CA ARG A 104 13.12 8.78 0.62
C ARG A 104 11.94 9.74 0.53
N LYS A 105 11.16 9.86 1.60
CA LYS A 105 9.97 10.73 1.66
C LYS A 105 9.00 10.48 0.50
N ILE A 106 8.64 9.23 0.30
CA ILE A 106 7.73 8.79 -0.77
C ILE A 106 6.27 9.05 -0.39
N PHE A 107 5.99 10.13 0.27
CA PHE A 107 4.65 10.47 0.74
C PHE A 107 4.45 11.97 0.77
N ASN A 108 3.21 12.39 0.51
CA ASN A 108 2.81 13.78 0.61
C ASN A 108 2.62 14.18 2.08
N LYS A 109 2.55 15.48 2.35
CA LYS A 109 2.44 16.01 3.70
C LYS A 109 1.21 15.44 4.44
N ASN A 110 0.07 15.36 3.77
CA ASN A 110 -1.17 14.87 4.34
C ASN A 110 -1.45 13.43 3.91
N HIS A 111 -0.48 12.57 4.14
CA HIS A 111 -0.60 11.17 3.75
C HIS A 111 -1.24 10.32 4.84
N ILE A 112 -1.73 9.15 4.44
CA ILE A 112 -2.13 8.08 5.35
C ILE A 112 -1.39 6.81 4.95
N LEU A 113 -0.80 6.18 5.94
CA LEU A 113 -0.19 4.87 5.83
C LEU A 113 -1.18 3.83 6.38
N ILE A 114 -1.42 2.78 5.61
CA ILE A 114 -2.31 1.69 6.01
C ILE A 114 -1.52 0.39 5.96
N ILE A 115 -1.41 -0.29 7.10
CA ILE A 115 -0.65 -1.55 7.18
C ILE A 115 -1.58 -2.66 7.64
N HIS A 116 -1.67 -3.72 6.82
CA HIS A 116 -2.38 -4.93 7.17
C HIS A 116 -1.42 -5.93 7.77
N ARG A 117 -1.73 -6.41 8.97
CA ARG A 117 -0.95 -7.44 9.65
C ARG A 117 -1.87 -8.50 10.24
N GLU A 118 -1.31 -9.63 10.60
CA GLU A 118 -2.02 -10.56 11.48
C GLU A 118 -2.18 -9.94 12.86
N ARG A 119 -3.29 -10.24 13.50
CA ARG A 119 -3.59 -9.76 14.86
C ARG A 119 -2.50 -10.11 15.86
N LYS A 120 -1.87 -11.29 15.69
CA LYS A 120 -0.79 -11.77 16.58
C LYS A 120 0.59 -11.20 16.27
N SER A 121 0.74 -10.46 15.18
CA SER A 121 2.05 -9.91 14.84
C SER A 121 2.51 -8.88 15.86
N ASN A 122 3.80 -8.85 16.09
CA ASN A 122 4.43 -7.97 17.06
C ASN A 122 5.57 -7.21 16.39
N ASP A 123 5.20 -6.30 15.49
CA ASP A 123 6.17 -5.46 14.80
C ASP A 123 6.45 -4.21 15.62
N ASN A 124 7.71 -3.94 15.93
CA ASN A 124 8.08 -2.70 16.62
C ASN A 124 8.38 -1.60 15.59
N ILE A 125 7.34 -0.85 15.25
CA ILE A 125 7.41 0.19 14.21
C ILE A 125 7.21 1.62 14.77
N ASN A 126 7.10 1.76 16.08
CA ASN A 126 6.80 3.04 16.73
C ASN A 126 7.91 4.09 16.60
N GLU A 127 9.12 3.69 16.22
CA GLU A 127 10.22 4.61 15.96
C GLU A 127 10.18 5.17 14.54
N ILE A 128 9.33 4.61 13.68
CA ILE A 128 9.26 4.98 12.27
C ILE A 128 7.95 5.70 11.97
N ILE A 129 6.87 5.24 12.58
CA ILE A 129 5.53 5.75 12.32
C ILE A 129 4.85 6.22 13.60
N ASN A 130 3.88 7.11 13.41
CA ASN A 130 2.97 7.54 14.46
C ASN A 130 1.60 6.91 14.17
N THR A 131 1.19 5.95 15.00
CA THR A 131 -0.09 5.25 14.85
C THR A 131 -1.24 6.17 15.23
N ILE A 132 -2.21 6.29 14.33
CA ILE A 132 -3.41 7.08 14.55
C ILE A 132 -4.51 6.21 15.15
N ILE A 133 -4.76 5.05 14.53
CA ILE A 133 -5.77 4.12 15.00
C ILE A 133 -5.42 2.69 14.58
N VAL A 134 -5.80 1.72 15.39
CA VAL A 134 -5.67 0.30 15.07
C VAL A 134 -7.06 -0.32 15.10
N LYS A 135 -7.42 -1.02 14.05
CA LYS A 135 -8.67 -1.77 13.98
C LYS A 135 -8.37 -3.25 13.85
N THR A 136 -9.09 -4.07 14.61
CA THR A 136 -8.95 -5.52 14.55
C THR A 136 -10.21 -6.18 14.02
N TYR A 137 -10.05 -7.11 13.10
CA TYR A 137 -11.13 -7.87 12.48
C TYR A 137 -10.71 -9.34 12.41
N GLY A 138 -11.33 -10.20 13.23
CA GLY A 138 -10.95 -11.61 13.25
C GLY A 138 -9.46 -11.79 13.53
N ARG A 139 -8.72 -12.32 12.56
CA ARG A 139 -7.27 -12.55 12.65
C ARG A 139 -6.45 -11.38 12.11
N SER A 140 -7.10 -10.35 11.62
CA SER A 140 -6.43 -9.21 11.00
C SER A 140 -6.34 -8.02 11.93
N ARG A 141 -5.27 -7.27 11.77
CA ARG A 141 -5.05 -5.98 12.41
C ARG A 141 -4.70 -4.98 11.33
N ILE A 142 -5.43 -3.87 11.30
CA ILE A 142 -5.19 -2.79 10.34
C ILE A 142 -4.69 -1.58 11.11
N VAL A 143 -3.51 -1.11 10.75
CA VAL A 143 -2.87 0.05 11.37
C VAL A 143 -2.99 1.24 10.43
N PHE A 144 -3.56 2.32 10.92
CA PHE A 144 -3.61 3.62 10.22
C PHE A 144 -2.61 4.53 10.90
N ALA A 145 -1.70 5.09 10.14
CA ALA A 145 -0.58 5.83 10.70
C ALA A 145 -0.08 6.94 9.77
N LYS A 146 0.87 7.70 10.27
CA LYS A 146 1.68 8.65 9.51
C LYS A 146 3.14 8.39 9.81
N PHE A 147 4.01 8.76 8.88
CA PHE A 147 5.44 8.67 9.14
C PHE A 147 5.86 9.77 10.12
N LEU A 148 6.78 9.41 11.00
CA LEU A 148 7.44 10.39 11.85
C LEU A 148 8.35 11.29 11.00
N ASP A 149 8.47 12.54 11.40
CA ASP A 149 9.31 13.52 10.72
C ASP A 149 10.81 13.21 10.86
#